data_a93d6421df04fa2eac71233105e84090
#
_entry.id   a93d6421df04fa2eac71233105e84090
#
_cell.length_a   1.000
_cell.length_b   1.000
_cell.length_c   1.000
_cell.angle_alpha   90.00
_cell.angle_beta   90.00
_cell.angle_gamma   90.00
#
_symmetry.space_group_name_H-M   'P 1'
#
loop_
_entity.id
_entity.type
_entity.pdbx_description
1 polymer ?
#
loop_
_entity_poly.entity_id
_entity_poly.type
_entity_poly.pdbx_seq_one_letter_code
_entity_poly.pdbx_strand_id
1 'polypeptide(L)'
;MRYHTYTNNKDLVVVTSTYAGKVVRGVAKCSPNDEFRLETGEALAKARCDEKVAWLRRQRALGKYREVMNEINKLEKHLSKMERYFDDSDEEYFVAHLDRINLEGKLLK
;
A
#
# COMPACT_ATOMS: atom_id res chain seq x y z
N MET A 1 -14.16 -12.55 11.63
CA MET A 1 -13.63 -11.64 12.67
C MET A 1 -14.27 -11.97 14.00
N ARG A 2 -13.47 -12.08 15.05
CA ARG A 2 -14.00 -12.34 16.39
C ARG A 2 -14.27 -11.03 17.10
N TYR A 3 -15.43 -10.96 17.76
CA TYR A 3 -15.80 -9.80 18.58
C TYR A 3 -15.98 -10.21 20.03
N HIS A 4 -15.61 -9.31 20.92
CA HIS A 4 -15.95 -9.41 22.32
C HIS A 4 -16.80 -8.20 22.67
N THR A 5 -17.92 -8.43 23.32
CA THR A 5 -18.85 -7.38 23.69
C THR A 5 -18.87 -7.22 25.19
N TYR A 6 -18.76 -5.98 25.66
CA TYR A 6 -18.93 -5.60 27.05
C TYR A 6 -20.04 -4.56 27.14
N THR A 7 -20.88 -4.69 28.14
CA THR A 7 -21.91 -3.69 28.44
C THR A 7 -22.09 -3.56 29.95
N ASN A 8 -22.37 -2.35 30.39
CA ASN A 8 -22.78 -2.11 31.79
C ASN A 8 -24.29 -2.19 31.98
N ASN A 9 -25.04 -2.48 30.90
CA ASN A 9 -26.52 -2.54 30.86
C ASN A 9 -27.22 -1.24 31.26
N LYS A 10 -26.49 -0.12 31.26
CA LYS A 10 -27.03 1.21 31.60
C LYS A 10 -26.92 2.19 30.46
N ASP A 11 -25.71 2.43 29.96
CA ASP A 11 -25.48 3.44 28.94
C ASP A 11 -24.30 3.11 28.03
N LEU A 12 -23.59 2.02 28.28
CA LEU A 12 -22.34 1.73 27.59
C LEU A 12 -22.32 0.35 26.96
N VAL A 13 -21.91 0.29 25.70
CA VAL A 13 -21.56 -0.94 24.99
C VAL A 13 -20.19 -0.75 24.34
N VAL A 14 -19.31 -1.71 24.55
CA VAL A 14 -17.99 -1.74 23.96
C VAL A 14 -17.85 -3.05 23.18
N VAL A 15 -17.53 -2.94 21.88
CA VAL A 15 -17.23 -4.09 21.04
C VAL A 15 -15.75 -4.03 20.71
N THR A 16 -15.03 -5.11 20.92
CA THR A 16 -13.61 -5.22 20.61
C THR A 16 -13.36 -6.28 19.58
N SER A 17 -12.34 -6.08 18.79
CA SER A 17 -11.82 -7.04 17.83
C SER A 17 -10.30 -6.89 17.80
N THR A 18 -9.62 -7.74 17.04
CA THR A 18 -8.18 -7.63 16.88
C THR A 18 -7.83 -7.42 15.40
N TYR A 19 -6.80 -6.59 15.17
CA TYR A 19 -6.23 -6.40 13.86
C TYR A 19 -4.71 -6.27 14.00
N ALA A 20 -3.99 -7.11 13.27
CA ALA A 20 -2.51 -7.14 13.29
C ALA A 20 -1.94 -7.25 14.71
N GLY A 21 -2.58 -8.07 15.57
CA GLY A 21 -2.15 -8.30 16.94
C GLY A 21 -2.54 -7.21 17.93
N LYS A 22 -3.26 -6.18 17.51
CA LYS A 22 -3.71 -5.08 18.37
C LYS A 22 -5.22 -5.11 18.56
N VAL A 23 -5.66 -4.75 19.75
CA VAL A 23 -7.08 -4.65 20.08
C VAL A 23 -7.64 -3.35 19.52
N VAL A 24 -8.78 -3.47 18.82
CA VAL A 24 -9.53 -2.34 18.27
C VAL A 24 -10.89 -2.29 18.96
N ARG A 25 -11.32 -1.11 19.37
CA ARG A 25 -12.56 -0.91 20.10
C ARG A 25 -13.52 0.00 19.37
N GLY A 26 -14.79 -0.40 19.38
CA GLY A 26 -15.90 0.48 19.07
C GLY A 26 -16.74 0.69 20.32
N VAL A 27 -17.10 1.93 20.59
CA VAL A 27 -17.84 2.30 21.79
C VAL A 27 -19.13 3.00 21.41
N ALA A 28 -20.23 2.57 22.01
CA ALA A 28 -21.52 3.26 21.93
C ALA A 28 -21.92 3.65 23.34
N LYS A 29 -22.17 4.95 23.54
CA LYS A 29 -22.60 5.48 24.84
C LYS A 29 -23.94 6.19 24.65
N CYS A 30 -24.92 5.75 25.43
CA CYS A 30 -26.24 6.37 25.40
C CYS A 30 -26.23 7.70 26.15
N SER A 31 -26.89 8.70 25.57
CA SER A 31 -27.10 9.98 26.25
C SER A 31 -28.01 9.79 27.46
N PRO A 32 -27.82 10.55 28.57
CA PRO A 32 -28.68 10.43 29.72
C PRO A 32 -30.16 10.69 29.47
N ASN A 33 -30.48 11.40 28.39
CA ASN A 33 -31.86 11.74 28.00
C ASN A 33 -32.47 10.72 27.03
N ASP A 34 -31.69 9.75 26.54
CA ASP A 34 -32.14 8.75 25.60
C ASP A 34 -32.41 7.42 26.30
N GLU A 35 -33.36 6.66 25.79
CA GLU A 35 -33.60 5.31 26.24
C GLU A 35 -32.50 4.38 25.76
N PHE A 36 -31.84 3.70 26.69
CA PHE A 36 -30.80 2.73 26.34
C PHE A 36 -31.41 1.46 25.73
N ARG A 37 -30.97 1.12 24.52
CA ARG A 37 -31.32 -0.12 23.84
C ARG A 37 -30.05 -0.90 23.54
N LEU A 38 -29.95 -2.08 24.14
CA LEU A 38 -28.76 -2.92 24.00
C LEU A 38 -28.46 -3.30 22.55
N GLU A 39 -29.49 -3.71 21.81
CA GLU A 39 -29.32 -4.11 20.40
C GLU A 39 -28.79 -2.98 19.53
N THR A 40 -29.34 -1.79 19.69
CA THR A 40 -28.88 -0.61 18.96
C THR A 40 -27.47 -0.23 19.36
N GLY A 41 -27.17 -0.30 20.65
CA GLY A 41 -25.83 -0.03 21.19
C GLY A 41 -24.80 -1.00 20.66
N GLU A 42 -25.12 -2.29 20.64
CA GLU A 42 -24.23 -3.32 20.10
C GLU A 42 -23.96 -3.12 18.61
N ALA A 43 -25.01 -2.85 17.84
CA ALA A 43 -24.87 -2.62 16.39
C ALA A 43 -23.98 -1.42 16.11
N LEU A 44 -24.17 -0.32 16.83
CA LEU A 44 -23.38 0.90 16.66
C LEU A 44 -21.92 0.70 17.11
N ALA A 45 -21.70 0.06 18.26
CA ALA A 45 -20.37 -0.22 18.75
C ALA A 45 -19.62 -1.15 17.79
N LYS A 46 -20.28 -2.18 17.27
CA LYS A 46 -19.71 -3.07 16.27
C LYS A 46 -19.36 -2.32 15.00
N ALA A 47 -20.25 -1.48 14.49
CA ALA A 47 -20.01 -0.68 13.30
C ALA A 47 -18.83 0.26 13.48
N ARG A 48 -18.69 0.89 14.63
CA ARG A 48 -17.53 1.74 14.97
C ARG A 48 -16.24 0.95 15.05
N CYS A 49 -16.28 -0.26 15.62
CA CYS A 49 -15.14 -1.17 15.65
C CYS A 49 -14.73 -1.55 14.23
N ASP A 50 -15.67 -1.97 13.41
CA ASP A 50 -15.44 -2.37 12.01
C ASP A 50 -14.86 -1.23 11.18
N GLU A 51 -15.36 -0.01 11.38
CA GLU A 51 -14.83 1.17 10.71
C GLU A 51 -13.36 1.41 11.05
N LYS A 52 -13.01 1.29 12.32
CA LYS A 52 -11.60 1.45 12.75
C LYS A 52 -10.70 0.37 12.15
N VAL A 53 -11.16 -0.89 12.15
CA VAL A 53 -10.40 -1.99 11.55
C VAL A 53 -10.21 -1.75 10.05
N ALA A 54 -11.28 -1.37 9.36
CA ALA A 54 -11.23 -1.09 7.93
C ALA A 54 -10.29 0.09 7.62
N TRP A 55 -10.30 1.13 8.45
CA TRP A 55 -9.40 2.27 8.30
C TRP A 55 -7.93 1.85 8.48
N LEU A 56 -7.62 1.04 9.50
CA LEU A 56 -6.27 0.53 9.73
C LEU A 56 -5.80 -0.33 8.56
N ARG A 57 -6.69 -1.19 8.04
CA ARG A 57 -6.41 -2.01 6.85
C ARG A 57 -6.10 -1.14 5.64
N ARG A 58 -6.88 -0.09 5.44
CA ARG A 58 -6.66 0.87 4.35
C ARG A 58 -5.31 1.55 4.47
N GLN A 59 -4.93 1.99 5.66
CA GLN A 59 -3.63 2.62 5.90
C GLN A 59 -2.48 1.67 5.60
N ARG A 60 -2.61 0.42 6.00
CA ARG A 60 -1.59 -0.60 5.72
C ARG A 60 -1.47 -0.88 4.22
N ALA A 61 -2.60 -1.00 3.54
CA ALA A 61 -2.62 -1.23 2.09
C ALA A 61 -2.01 -0.05 1.34
N LEU A 62 -2.32 1.19 1.76
CA LEU A 62 -1.76 2.40 1.17
C LEU A 62 -0.24 2.47 1.36
N GLY A 63 0.26 2.10 2.55
CA GLY A 63 1.69 2.04 2.81
C GLY A 63 2.41 1.07 1.88
N LYS A 64 1.88 -0.12 1.72
CA LYS A 64 2.43 -1.13 0.80
C LYS A 64 2.39 -0.68 -0.65
N TYR A 65 1.29 -0.07 -1.06
CA TYR A 65 1.15 0.49 -2.40
C TYR A 65 2.24 1.54 -2.67
N ARG A 66 2.47 2.45 -1.74
CA ARG A 66 3.50 3.50 -1.85
C ARG A 66 4.91 2.92 -1.94
N GLU A 67 5.20 1.87 -1.17
CA GLU A 67 6.48 1.19 -1.23
C GLU A 67 6.75 0.63 -2.63
N VAL A 68 5.76 -0.04 -3.22
CA VAL A 68 5.86 -0.60 -4.56
C VAL A 68 6.02 0.51 -5.61
N MET A 69 5.26 1.59 -5.49
CA MET A 69 5.40 2.74 -6.40
C MET A 69 6.79 3.36 -6.34
N ASN A 70 7.37 3.47 -5.14
CA ASN A 70 8.73 3.96 -4.99
C ASN A 70 9.76 3.04 -5.65
N GLU A 71 9.59 1.73 -5.53
CA GLU A 71 10.43 0.74 -6.20
C GLU A 71 10.34 0.85 -7.72
N ILE A 72 9.12 0.98 -8.24
CA ILE A 72 8.87 1.17 -9.67
C ILE A 72 9.58 2.44 -10.17
N ASN A 73 9.44 3.55 -9.46
CA ASN A 73 10.08 4.81 -9.83
C ASN A 73 11.61 4.70 -9.87
N LYS A 74 12.21 3.97 -8.93
CA LYS A 74 13.65 3.71 -8.94
C LYS A 74 14.07 2.87 -10.12
N LEU A 75 13.29 1.83 -10.43
CA LEU A 75 13.56 0.96 -11.57
C LEU A 75 13.39 1.69 -12.90
N GLU A 76 12.40 2.57 -13.03
CA GLU A 76 12.21 3.39 -14.22
C GLU A 76 13.41 4.30 -14.49
N LYS A 77 13.95 4.93 -13.45
CA LYS A 77 15.16 5.75 -13.55
C LYS A 77 16.36 4.93 -13.96
N HIS A 78 16.49 3.74 -13.37
CA HIS A 78 17.58 2.83 -13.70
C HIS A 78 17.46 2.35 -15.15
N LEU A 79 16.26 2.01 -15.58
CA LEU A 79 15.98 1.60 -16.98
C LEU A 79 16.38 2.70 -17.95
N SER A 80 16.01 3.95 -17.69
CA SER A 80 16.36 5.10 -18.54
C SER A 80 17.87 5.25 -18.67
N LYS A 81 18.63 5.03 -17.60
CA LYS A 81 20.10 5.07 -17.62
C LYS A 81 20.67 3.95 -18.48
N MET A 82 20.11 2.74 -18.34
CA MET A 82 20.59 1.58 -19.09
C MET A 82 20.24 1.69 -20.56
N GLU A 83 19.10 2.23 -20.92
CA GLU A 83 18.72 2.52 -22.28
C GLU A 83 19.71 3.49 -22.94
N ARG A 84 20.04 4.57 -22.24
CA ARG A 84 21.03 5.56 -22.73
C ARG A 84 22.41 4.93 -22.90
N TYR A 85 22.84 4.15 -21.93
CA TYR A 85 24.10 3.43 -22.01
C TYR A 85 24.15 2.48 -23.19
N PHE A 86 23.07 1.74 -23.42
CA PHE A 86 22.97 0.84 -24.56
C PHE A 86 23.01 1.59 -25.88
N ASP A 87 22.26 2.67 -26.01
CA ASP A 87 22.19 3.48 -27.24
C ASP A 87 23.59 4.05 -27.58
N ASP A 88 24.29 4.59 -26.58
CA ASP A 88 25.65 5.12 -26.79
C ASP A 88 26.63 4.03 -27.20
N SER A 89 26.56 2.86 -26.57
CA SER A 89 27.41 1.72 -26.88
C SER A 89 27.12 1.15 -28.25
N ASP A 90 25.86 1.11 -28.66
CA ASP A 90 25.43 0.65 -29.98
C ASP A 90 25.97 1.58 -31.06
N GLU A 91 25.88 2.89 -30.86
CA GLU A 91 26.41 3.88 -31.78
C GLU A 91 27.95 3.77 -31.90
N GLU A 92 28.65 3.63 -30.79
CA GLU A 92 30.10 3.43 -30.79
C GLU A 92 30.50 2.18 -31.56
N TYR A 93 29.78 1.09 -31.35
CA TYR A 93 30.03 -0.16 -32.08
C TYR A 93 29.84 0.03 -33.56
N PHE A 94 28.75 0.70 -33.96
CA PHE A 94 28.42 0.90 -35.37
C PHE A 94 29.51 1.73 -36.09
N VAL A 95 29.98 2.80 -35.44
CA VAL A 95 31.05 3.65 -35.97
C VAL A 95 32.35 2.85 -36.10
N ALA A 96 32.73 2.12 -35.07
CA ALA A 96 33.95 1.29 -35.08
C ALA A 96 33.88 0.19 -36.15
N HIS A 97 32.70 -0.40 -36.35
CA HIS A 97 32.46 -1.42 -37.36
C HIS A 97 32.64 -0.87 -38.79
N LEU A 98 32.08 0.30 -39.05
CA LEU A 98 32.23 0.96 -40.35
C LEU A 98 33.70 1.34 -40.62
N ASP A 99 34.38 1.86 -39.60
CA ASP A 99 35.82 2.20 -39.72
C ASP A 99 36.64 0.97 -40.08
N ARG A 100 36.37 -0.16 -39.41
CA ARG A 100 37.07 -1.41 -39.69
C ARG A 100 36.84 -1.87 -41.14
N ILE A 101 35.58 -1.85 -41.61
CA ILE A 101 35.23 -2.25 -42.96
C ILE A 101 35.93 -1.35 -44.00
N ASN A 102 35.95 -0.04 -43.77
CA ASN A 102 36.60 0.92 -44.65
C ASN A 102 38.10 0.70 -44.74
N LEU A 103 38.76 0.43 -43.60
CA LEU A 103 40.19 0.16 -43.54
C LEU A 103 40.53 -1.17 -44.26
N GLU A 104 39.79 -2.20 -44.04
CA GLU A 104 39.97 -3.49 -44.74
C GLU A 104 39.81 -3.33 -46.24
N GLY A 105 38.81 -2.59 -46.70
CA GLY A 105 38.64 -2.30 -48.10
C GLY A 105 39.80 -1.58 -48.76
N LYS A 106 40.45 -0.68 -48.04
CA LYS A 106 41.64 0.03 -48.51
C LYS A 106 42.90 -0.85 -48.55
N LEU A 107 43.03 -1.75 -47.59
CA LEU A 107 44.23 -2.60 -47.47
C LEU A 107 44.20 -3.79 -48.43
N LEU A 108 43.02 -4.27 -48.77
CA LEU A 108 42.80 -5.46 -49.60
C LEU A 108 42.66 -5.16 -51.10
N LYS A 109 42.75 -3.92 -51.49
CA LYS A 109 42.72 -3.54 -52.90
C LYS A 109 44.04 -3.82 -53.62
#